data_3465f7c912866aab8703e381e30f617d
#
_entry.id   3465f7c912866aab8703e381e30f617d
#
_cell.length_a   1.000
_cell.length_b   1.000
_cell.length_c   1.000
_cell.angle_alpha   90.00
_cell.angle_beta   90.00
_cell.angle_gamma   90.00
#
_symmetry.space_group_name_H-M   'P 1'
#
loop_
_entity.id
_entity.type
_entity.pdbx_description
1 polymer ?
#
loop_
_entity_poly.entity_id
_entity_poly.type
_entity_poly.pdbx_seq_one_letter_code
_entity_poly.pdbx_strand_id
1 'polypeptide(L)'
;MKEKKFFYASKARLNCISPLKISLDKYLKIDQQSLKKNFFYRHSKLVAPDLIGCYLIRNRIDKGLIKGMIVETEAYSQEEEACHGYNKKTLSNKVLFGEPGRFYIYRSYGIHHCLNIVTDKDNFASGVLIRAVFISNKNERLASGPGLVTKTFELDNKFNSLEILNNKCLWISKGKSYLEKKDLIQTTRIGISKAKNIKWRWYLKRSRSISKREKGDRNPNLKNSTNNLSGVT
;
A
#
# COMPACT_ATOMS: atom_id res chain seq x y z
N MET A 1 48.33 1.29 10.38
CA MET A 1 47.16 0.99 9.55
C MET A 1 46.15 0.25 10.41
N LYS A 2 45.08 0.89 10.83
CA LYS A 2 44.00 0.28 11.62
C LYS A 2 42.77 0.14 10.71
N GLU A 3 42.43 -1.10 10.36
CA GLU A 3 41.24 -1.42 9.61
C GLU A 3 40.00 -1.12 10.45
N LYS A 4 39.16 -0.21 9.96
CA LYS A 4 37.80 0.02 10.51
C LYS A 4 36.85 -1.06 9.96
N LYS A 5 36.56 -2.08 10.79
CA LYS A 5 35.46 -3.01 10.54
C LYS A 5 34.15 -2.25 10.55
N PHE A 6 33.48 -2.17 9.39
CA PHE A 6 32.11 -1.74 9.29
C PHE A 6 31.22 -2.84 9.85
N PHE A 7 30.61 -2.59 11.01
CA PHE A 7 29.52 -3.41 11.53
C PHE A 7 28.28 -3.21 10.65
N TYR A 8 27.95 -4.24 9.89
CA TYR A 8 26.62 -4.37 9.29
C TYR A 8 25.60 -4.51 10.41
N ALA A 9 24.68 -3.54 10.51
CA ALA A 9 23.56 -3.59 11.43
C ALA A 9 22.74 -4.87 11.18
N SER A 10 22.63 -5.65 12.23
CA SER A 10 21.91 -6.92 12.31
C SER A 10 20.50 -6.80 11.75
N LYS A 11 20.12 -7.77 10.90
CA LYS A 11 18.74 -8.08 10.53
C LYS A 11 17.94 -8.33 11.82
N ALA A 12 17.26 -7.32 12.33
CA ALA A 12 16.22 -7.53 13.32
C ALA A 12 15.10 -8.32 12.62
N ARG A 13 15.15 -9.66 12.73
CA ARG A 13 14.02 -10.52 12.42
C ARG A 13 12.93 -10.14 13.40
N LEU A 14 11.90 -9.45 12.94
CA LEU A 14 10.64 -9.32 13.67
C LEU A 14 10.07 -10.73 13.83
N ASN A 15 10.40 -11.40 14.92
CA ASN A 15 9.81 -12.67 15.29
C ASN A 15 8.36 -12.44 15.67
N CYS A 16 7.46 -12.44 14.70
CA CYS A 16 6.01 -12.49 14.92
C CYS A 16 5.56 -13.92 15.27
N ILE A 17 6.32 -14.63 16.10
CA ILE A 17 5.96 -15.98 16.54
C ILE A 17 5.43 -15.86 17.96
N SER A 18 4.10 -15.82 18.08
CA SER A 18 3.39 -16.08 19.33
C SER A 18 2.82 -17.52 19.31
N PRO A 19 2.71 -18.24 20.45
CA PRO A 19 2.37 -19.66 20.51
C PRO A 19 0.90 -20.02 20.22
N LEU A 20 0.09 -19.14 19.69
CA LEU A 20 -1.29 -19.40 19.28
C LEU A 20 -1.35 -20.07 17.88
N LYS A 21 -0.85 -21.31 17.80
CA LYS A 21 -0.84 -22.14 16.60
C LYS A 21 -2.23 -22.53 16.04
N ILE A 22 -3.31 -22.37 16.80
CA ILE A 22 -4.61 -23.01 16.47
C ILE A 22 -5.54 -22.14 15.61
N SER A 23 -5.31 -20.82 15.50
CA SER A 23 -6.20 -19.93 14.76
C SER A 23 -5.68 -19.50 13.38
N LEU A 24 -4.37 -19.58 13.14
CA LEU A 24 -3.76 -19.13 11.89
C LEU A 24 -4.16 -19.96 10.67
N ASP A 25 -4.27 -21.28 10.82
CA ASP A 25 -4.58 -22.18 9.69
C ASP A 25 -6.02 -22.01 9.17
N LYS A 26 -6.96 -21.61 10.04
CA LYS A 26 -8.34 -21.32 9.64
C LYS A 26 -8.44 -20.01 8.85
N TYR A 27 -7.56 -19.02 9.15
CA TYR A 27 -7.48 -17.74 8.44
C TYR A 27 -6.54 -17.80 7.22
N LEU A 28 -5.57 -18.72 7.20
CA LEU A 28 -4.67 -18.96 6.06
C LEU A 28 -5.37 -19.65 4.87
N LYS A 29 -6.54 -20.26 5.08
CA LYS A 29 -7.42 -20.72 4.00
C LYS A 29 -8.15 -19.58 3.29
N ILE A 30 -8.11 -18.37 3.83
CA ILE A 30 -8.70 -17.18 3.22
C ILE A 30 -7.68 -16.62 2.22
N ASP A 31 -7.85 -17.02 0.96
CA ASP A 31 -7.25 -16.40 -0.23
C ASP A 31 -5.70 -16.35 -0.25
N GLN A 32 -5.08 -17.52 -0.41
CA GLN A 32 -3.65 -17.67 -0.69
C GLN A 32 -3.24 -17.30 -2.13
N GLN A 33 -4.00 -16.50 -2.85
CA GLN A 33 -3.48 -15.94 -4.10
C GLN A 33 -2.53 -14.77 -3.78
N SER A 34 -1.31 -15.11 -3.36
CA SER A 34 -0.25 -14.12 -3.26
C SER A 34 0.02 -13.52 -4.64
N LEU A 35 0.29 -12.22 -4.66
CA LEU A 35 0.78 -11.58 -5.87
C LEU A 35 2.12 -12.23 -6.24
N LYS A 36 2.35 -12.42 -7.54
CA LYS A 36 3.65 -12.93 -8.02
C LYS A 36 4.69 -11.82 -8.04
N LYS A 37 5.97 -12.18 -7.94
CA LYS A 37 7.09 -11.22 -7.94
C LYS A 37 7.05 -10.29 -9.16
N ASN A 38 6.76 -10.81 -10.35
CA ASN A 38 6.66 -10.05 -11.59
C ASN A 38 5.52 -9.00 -11.60
N PHE A 39 4.54 -9.10 -10.70
CA PHE A 39 3.51 -8.07 -10.54
C PHE A 39 4.14 -6.71 -10.20
N PHE A 40 5.15 -6.70 -9.35
CA PHE A 40 5.82 -5.48 -8.88
C PHE A 40 6.92 -4.99 -9.82
N TYR A 41 7.47 -5.86 -10.70
CA TYR A 41 8.49 -5.53 -11.70
C TYR A 41 7.88 -4.85 -12.93
N ARG A 42 6.99 -3.90 -12.71
CA ARG A 42 6.33 -3.09 -13.74
C ARG A 42 6.31 -1.64 -13.28
N HIS A 43 6.30 -0.72 -14.23
CA HIS A 43 6.21 0.71 -13.94
C HIS A 43 5.03 1.03 -12.97
N SER A 44 5.24 1.94 -12.02
CA SER A 44 4.25 2.30 -10.99
C SER A 44 2.88 2.69 -11.54
N LYS A 45 2.81 3.36 -12.71
CA LYS A 45 1.55 3.72 -13.38
C LYS A 45 0.72 2.51 -13.84
N LEU A 46 1.35 1.35 -14.02
CA LEU A 46 0.67 0.10 -14.36
C LEU A 46 0.26 -0.68 -13.10
N VAL A 47 1.11 -0.64 -12.08
CA VAL A 47 0.88 -1.35 -10.80
C VAL A 47 -0.20 -0.65 -9.98
N ALA A 48 -0.26 0.68 -9.99
CA ALA A 48 -1.17 1.45 -9.15
C ALA A 48 -2.66 1.11 -9.36
N PRO A 49 -3.21 1.11 -10.59
CA PRO A 49 -4.59 0.69 -10.82
C PRO A 49 -4.82 -0.79 -10.51
N ASP A 50 -3.84 -1.67 -10.77
CA ASP A 50 -3.96 -3.11 -10.53
C ASP A 50 -3.91 -3.50 -9.05
N LEU A 51 -3.43 -2.62 -8.18
CA LEU A 51 -3.50 -2.79 -6.73
C LEU A 51 -4.88 -2.48 -6.15
N ILE A 52 -5.72 -1.73 -6.86
CA ILE A 52 -7.10 -1.50 -6.41
C ILE A 52 -7.86 -2.82 -6.48
N GLY A 53 -8.58 -3.14 -5.38
CA GLY A 53 -9.23 -4.43 -5.21
C GLY A 53 -8.37 -5.51 -4.55
N CYS A 54 -7.03 -5.34 -4.49
CA CYS A 54 -6.18 -6.18 -3.66
C CYS A 54 -6.41 -5.87 -2.17
N TYR A 55 -6.05 -6.82 -1.31
CA TYR A 55 -6.19 -6.65 0.14
C TYR A 55 -4.85 -6.36 0.79
N LEU A 56 -4.80 -5.28 1.57
CA LEU A 56 -3.76 -5.04 2.55
C LEU A 56 -4.13 -5.80 3.83
N ILE A 57 -3.21 -6.64 4.32
CA ILE A 57 -3.44 -7.48 5.49
C ILE A 57 -2.30 -7.29 6.49
N ARG A 58 -2.65 -7.06 7.74
CA ARG A 58 -1.73 -6.89 8.85
C ARG A 58 -2.09 -7.86 9.97
N ASN A 59 -1.16 -8.73 10.36
CA ASN A 59 -1.26 -9.56 11.55
C ASN A 59 -0.68 -8.78 12.75
N ARG A 60 -1.54 -8.44 13.71
CA ARG A 60 -1.17 -7.72 14.93
C ARG A 60 -1.12 -8.72 16.08
N ILE A 61 -0.02 -8.78 16.80
CA ILE A 61 0.28 -9.83 17.79
C ILE A 61 -0.89 -10.04 18.77
N ASP A 62 -1.40 -8.97 19.38
CA ASP A 62 -2.41 -9.07 20.45
C ASP A 62 -3.84 -8.71 19.99
N LYS A 63 -4.01 -8.29 18.72
CA LYS A 63 -5.29 -7.77 18.19
C LYS A 63 -5.79 -8.57 16.98
N GLY A 64 -5.06 -9.61 16.57
CA GLY A 64 -5.39 -10.43 15.42
C GLY A 64 -5.25 -9.71 14.07
N LEU A 65 -5.84 -10.30 13.04
CA LEU A 65 -5.75 -9.80 11.68
C LEU A 65 -6.63 -8.58 11.46
N ILE A 66 -6.08 -7.59 10.75
CA ILE A 66 -6.85 -6.55 10.08
C ILE A 66 -6.66 -6.72 8.58
N LYS A 67 -7.76 -6.76 7.83
CA LYS A 67 -7.81 -6.91 6.38
C LYS A 67 -8.64 -5.78 5.81
N GLY A 68 -8.14 -5.14 4.73
CA GLY A 68 -8.91 -4.12 4.05
C GLY A 68 -8.57 -4.07 2.56
N MET A 69 -9.58 -3.78 1.73
CA MET A 69 -9.43 -3.67 0.28
C MET A 69 -8.84 -2.32 -0.09
N ILE A 70 -7.78 -2.30 -0.86
CA ILE A 70 -7.17 -1.08 -1.42
C ILE A 70 -8.17 -0.47 -2.40
N VAL A 71 -8.53 0.80 -2.18
CA VAL A 71 -9.55 1.51 -2.98
C VAL A 71 -9.04 2.81 -3.59
N GLU A 72 -7.84 3.27 -3.21
CA GLU A 72 -7.22 4.47 -3.77
C GLU A 72 -5.70 4.35 -3.74
N THR A 73 -5.04 4.67 -4.87
CA THR A 73 -3.59 4.60 -5.07
C THR A 73 -3.07 5.81 -5.84
N GLU A 74 -1.77 6.12 -5.65
CA GLU A 74 -1.04 7.06 -6.50
C GLU A 74 0.28 6.46 -6.94
N ALA A 75 0.65 6.70 -8.22
CA ALA A 75 1.94 6.29 -8.75
C ALA A 75 2.96 7.43 -8.67
N TYR A 76 4.22 7.05 -8.45
CA TYR A 76 5.39 7.92 -8.43
C TYR A 76 6.54 7.22 -9.13
N SER A 77 7.27 7.94 -9.99
CA SER A 77 8.43 7.43 -10.71
C SER A 77 9.54 8.46 -10.71
N GLN A 78 10.79 8.01 -10.74
CA GLN A 78 11.96 8.88 -10.84
C GLN A 78 11.90 9.84 -12.04
N GLU A 79 11.06 9.57 -13.00
CA GLU A 79 10.89 10.39 -14.22
C GLU A 79 10.13 11.70 -13.98
N GLU A 80 9.54 11.93 -12.77
CA GLU A 80 8.72 13.10 -12.52
C GLU A 80 9.01 13.75 -11.15
N GLU A 81 8.89 15.08 -11.10
CA GLU A 81 9.38 15.92 -10.01
C GLU A 81 8.71 15.71 -8.63
N ALA A 82 7.54 15.11 -8.56
CA ALA A 82 6.88 14.82 -7.29
C ALA A 82 7.37 13.52 -6.64
N CYS A 83 8.19 12.73 -7.34
CA CYS A 83 8.78 11.52 -6.79
C CYS A 83 9.88 11.85 -5.79
N HIS A 84 9.90 11.19 -4.64
CA HIS A 84 10.96 11.34 -3.65
C HIS A 84 12.36 10.95 -4.16
N GLY A 85 12.44 10.17 -5.22
CA GLY A 85 13.67 9.76 -5.87
C GLY A 85 14.04 10.54 -7.12
N TYR A 86 13.31 11.60 -7.48
CA TYR A 86 13.53 12.36 -8.72
C TYR A 86 14.97 12.91 -8.82
N ASN A 87 15.43 13.63 -7.80
CA ASN A 87 16.74 14.28 -7.86
C ASN A 87 17.87 13.28 -7.61
N LYS A 88 17.82 12.56 -6.48
CA LYS A 88 18.92 11.64 -6.07
C LYS A 88 18.48 10.64 -5.02
N LYS A 89 19.26 9.58 -4.92
CA LYS A 89 19.18 8.60 -3.84
C LYS A 89 19.81 9.17 -2.56
N THR A 90 19.10 9.05 -1.45
CA THR A 90 19.53 9.49 -0.11
C THR A 90 19.30 8.36 0.90
N LEU A 91 19.80 8.52 2.12
CA LEU A 91 19.54 7.53 3.18
C LEU A 91 18.05 7.38 3.50
N SER A 92 17.27 8.47 3.41
CA SER A 92 15.84 8.47 3.72
C SER A 92 14.98 7.82 2.63
N ASN A 93 15.36 7.92 1.36
CA ASN A 93 14.60 7.36 0.25
C ASN A 93 15.22 6.10 -0.39
N LYS A 94 16.32 5.59 0.14
CA LYS A 94 17.08 4.48 -0.45
C LYS A 94 16.24 3.22 -0.72
N VAL A 95 15.21 2.97 0.10
CA VAL A 95 14.31 1.83 -0.06
C VAL A 95 13.49 1.93 -1.34
N LEU A 96 13.12 3.16 -1.77
CA LEU A 96 12.40 3.38 -3.03
C LEU A 96 13.22 2.99 -4.28
N PHE A 97 14.56 2.96 -4.16
CA PHE A 97 15.49 2.47 -5.20
C PHE A 97 15.84 0.99 -5.05
N GLY A 98 15.22 0.30 -4.12
CA GLY A 98 15.50 -1.11 -3.85
C GLY A 98 14.67 -2.05 -4.71
N GLU A 99 14.78 -3.33 -4.38
CA GLU A 99 14.07 -4.41 -5.06
C GLU A 99 12.55 -4.20 -5.04
N PRO A 100 11.84 -4.31 -6.18
CA PRO A 100 10.38 -4.26 -6.25
C PRO A 100 9.70 -5.33 -5.38
N GLY A 101 8.51 -5.00 -4.86
CA GLY A 101 7.80 -5.88 -3.95
C GLY A 101 8.20 -5.71 -2.48
N ARG A 102 8.79 -4.56 -2.13
CA ARG A 102 9.04 -4.15 -0.74
C ARG A 102 8.14 -3.00 -0.34
N PHE A 103 7.83 -2.90 0.94
CA PHE A 103 7.17 -1.73 1.50
C PHE A 103 8.20 -0.60 1.66
N TYR A 104 7.82 0.60 1.22
CA TYR A 104 8.53 1.83 1.48
C TYR A 104 7.67 2.71 2.38
N ILE A 105 8.07 2.87 3.64
CA ILE A 105 7.36 3.66 4.63
C ILE A 105 8.23 4.82 5.05
N TYR A 106 7.70 6.02 4.91
CA TYR A 106 8.37 7.25 5.35
C TYR A 106 7.43 8.13 6.17
N ARG A 107 8.01 9.01 6.97
CA ARG A 107 7.26 9.98 7.77
C ARG A 107 7.05 11.27 6.99
N SER A 108 5.81 11.57 6.63
CA SER A 108 5.41 12.77 5.90
C SER A 108 5.17 13.91 6.86
N TYR A 109 5.75 15.09 6.57
CA TYR A 109 5.67 16.31 7.38
C TYR A 109 5.96 16.13 8.88
N GLY A 110 6.73 15.10 9.24
CA GLY A 110 7.01 14.81 10.65
C GLY A 110 5.82 14.29 11.48
N ILE A 111 4.64 14.11 10.88
CA ILE A 111 3.39 13.80 11.61
C ILE A 111 2.88 12.39 11.28
N HIS A 112 2.78 12.05 10.00
CA HIS A 112 2.15 10.82 9.54
C HIS A 112 3.11 9.92 8.77
N HIS A 113 2.93 8.63 8.87
CA HIS A 113 3.58 7.69 7.97
C HIS A 113 2.78 7.55 6.68
N CYS A 114 3.47 7.25 5.58
CA CYS A 114 2.90 6.94 4.29
C CYS A 114 3.39 5.57 3.84
N LEU A 115 2.47 4.68 3.49
CA LEU A 115 2.75 3.33 3.02
C LEU A 115 2.84 3.32 1.49
N ASN A 116 3.99 2.92 0.97
CA ASN A 116 4.20 2.74 -0.46
C ASN A 116 4.69 1.32 -0.74
N ILE A 117 4.52 0.90 -1.99
CA ILE A 117 5.05 -0.35 -2.54
C ILE A 117 6.09 0.01 -3.59
N VAL A 118 7.31 -0.51 -3.46
CA VAL A 118 8.38 -0.35 -4.44
C VAL A 118 8.05 -1.16 -5.70
N THR A 119 8.24 -0.55 -6.87
CA THR A 119 7.91 -1.14 -8.17
C THR A 119 9.01 -0.90 -9.20
N ASP A 120 8.82 -1.38 -10.44
CA ASP A 120 9.69 -1.24 -11.59
C ASP A 120 10.94 -2.15 -11.52
N LYS A 121 12.13 -1.60 -11.29
CA LYS A 121 13.41 -2.31 -11.28
C LYS A 121 14.35 -1.78 -10.21
N ASP A 122 15.36 -2.57 -9.86
CA ASP A 122 16.40 -2.14 -8.92
C ASP A 122 17.12 -0.88 -9.40
N ASN A 123 17.54 -0.06 -8.43
CA ASN A 123 18.26 1.20 -8.63
C ASN A 123 17.47 2.26 -9.43
N PHE A 124 16.16 2.10 -9.52
CA PHE A 124 15.24 3.07 -10.10
C PHE A 124 14.12 3.41 -9.12
N ALA A 125 13.97 4.68 -8.75
CA ALA A 125 12.95 5.09 -7.80
C ALA A 125 11.57 5.02 -8.41
N SER A 126 10.80 4.03 -8.02
CA SER A 126 9.42 3.85 -8.47
C SER A 126 8.57 3.25 -7.35
N GLY A 127 7.37 3.77 -7.14
CA GLY A 127 6.51 3.26 -6.08
C GLY A 127 5.06 3.66 -6.22
N VAL A 128 4.21 2.92 -5.51
CA VAL A 128 2.77 3.17 -5.43
C VAL A 128 2.39 3.48 -3.99
N LEU A 129 1.87 4.67 -3.76
CA LEU A 129 1.30 5.09 -2.47
C LEU A 129 -0.09 4.47 -2.30
N ILE A 130 -0.32 3.81 -1.17
CA ILE A 130 -1.66 3.36 -0.74
C ILE A 130 -2.35 4.50 -0.01
N ARG A 131 -3.34 5.11 -0.67
CA ARG A 131 -4.02 6.29 -0.14
C ARG A 131 -5.23 5.98 0.71
N ALA A 132 -6.01 4.96 0.32
CA ALA A 132 -7.19 4.58 1.07
C ALA A 132 -7.49 3.08 0.98
N VAL A 133 -8.06 2.57 2.06
CA VAL A 133 -8.40 1.16 2.23
C VAL A 133 -9.82 1.07 2.82
N PHE A 134 -10.68 0.29 2.17
CA PHE A 134 -12.00 -0.06 2.70
C PHE A 134 -11.87 -1.25 3.64
N ILE A 135 -12.44 -1.14 4.84
CA ILE A 135 -12.47 -2.21 5.85
C ILE A 135 -13.93 -2.54 6.13
N SER A 136 -14.30 -3.81 5.86
CA SER A 136 -15.67 -4.27 6.08
C SER A 136 -16.09 -4.10 7.55
N ASN A 137 -17.36 -3.74 7.78
CA ASN A 137 -17.95 -3.54 9.10
C ASN A 137 -17.25 -2.47 9.97
N LYS A 138 -16.53 -1.53 9.34
CA LYS A 138 -15.92 -0.37 10.00
C LYS A 138 -16.39 0.93 9.35
N ASN A 139 -16.21 2.03 10.08
CA ASN A 139 -16.48 3.36 9.54
C ASN A 139 -15.71 3.56 8.24
N GLU A 140 -16.40 4.01 7.19
CA GLU A 140 -15.83 4.21 5.85
C GLU A 140 -14.66 5.22 5.81
N ARG A 141 -14.60 6.14 6.80
CA ARG A 141 -13.52 7.15 6.92
C ARG A 141 -12.31 6.65 7.70
N LEU A 142 -12.36 5.45 8.28
CA LEU A 142 -11.32 4.95 9.19
C LEU A 142 -9.93 4.90 8.54
N ALA A 143 -9.83 4.51 7.27
CA ALA A 143 -8.57 4.43 6.51
C ALA A 143 -8.68 5.20 5.17
N SER A 144 -9.32 6.37 5.15
CA SER A 144 -9.55 7.21 3.97
C SER A 144 -8.54 8.34 3.91
N GLY A 145 -7.28 8.02 3.70
CA GLY A 145 -6.14 8.90 3.58
C GLY A 145 -4.84 8.20 3.99
N PRO A 146 -3.66 8.56 3.43
CA PRO A 146 -2.43 7.79 3.62
C PRO A 146 -2.00 7.70 5.09
N GLY A 147 -2.13 8.80 5.85
CA GLY A 147 -1.87 8.80 7.29
C GLY A 147 -2.90 7.97 8.08
N LEU A 148 -4.17 7.94 7.66
CA LEU A 148 -5.20 7.12 8.28
C LEU A 148 -4.99 5.63 7.97
N VAL A 149 -4.51 5.28 6.79
CA VAL A 149 -4.12 3.91 6.44
C VAL A 149 -3.04 3.43 7.40
N THR A 150 -1.93 4.15 7.54
CA THR A 150 -0.84 3.73 8.43
C THR A 150 -1.25 3.70 9.90
N LYS A 151 -2.05 4.67 10.36
CA LYS A 151 -2.61 4.68 11.73
C LYS A 151 -3.48 3.45 11.99
N THR A 152 -4.40 3.14 11.07
CA THR A 152 -5.37 2.04 11.22
C THR A 152 -4.69 0.67 11.20
N PHE A 153 -3.67 0.49 10.35
CA PHE A 153 -2.90 -0.74 10.25
C PHE A 153 -1.71 -0.78 11.21
N GLU A 154 -1.52 0.25 12.06
CA GLU A 154 -0.43 0.36 13.02
C GLU A 154 0.96 0.19 12.36
N LEU A 155 1.19 0.96 11.28
CA LEU A 155 2.40 0.91 10.47
C LEU A 155 3.30 2.10 10.74
N ASP A 156 4.56 1.82 11.02
CA ASP A 156 5.62 2.79 11.23
C ASP A 156 6.90 2.41 10.46
N ASN A 157 8.00 3.08 10.72
CA ASN A 157 9.29 2.82 10.08
C ASN A 157 9.85 1.40 10.30
N LYS A 158 9.33 0.64 11.29
CA LYS A 158 9.76 -0.76 11.51
C LYS A 158 9.38 -1.68 10.36
N PHE A 159 8.33 -1.31 9.60
CA PHE A 159 7.89 -2.04 8.42
C PHE A 159 8.55 -1.56 7.12
N ASN A 160 9.41 -0.52 7.18
CA ASN A 160 10.12 -0.04 6.02
C ASN A 160 11.10 -1.10 5.49
N SER A 161 11.17 -1.29 4.18
CA SER A 161 11.98 -2.33 3.51
C SER A 161 11.50 -3.78 3.68
N LEU A 162 10.38 -4.00 4.39
CA LEU A 162 9.82 -5.33 4.56
C LEU A 162 9.34 -5.89 3.22
N GLU A 163 9.67 -7.14 2.91
CA GLU A 163 9.20 -7.83 1.72
C GLU A 163 7.70 -8.13 1.81
N ILE A 164 6.97 -7.93 0.70
CA ILE A 164 5.53 -8.17 0.63
C ILE A 164 5.21 -9.66 0.51
N LEU A 165 6.04 -10.38 -0.27
CA LEU A 165 5.86 -11.80 -0.52
C LEU A 165 6.35 -12.61 0.68
N ASN A 166 5.66 -13.72 0.97
CA ASN A 166 6.01 -14.64 2.05
C ASN A 166 6.09 -14.02 3.46
N ASN A 167 5.51 -12.84 3.65
CA ASN A 167 5.49 -12.16 4.93
C ASN A 167 4.25 -12.56 5.74
N LYS A 168 4.44 -12.83 7.05
CA LYS A 168 3.35 -13.20 7.96
C LYS A 168 2.85 -12.04 8.83
N CYS A 169 3.54 -10.89 8.79
CA CYS A 169 3.19 -9.72 9.59
C CYS A 169 2.40 -8.68 8.80
N LEU A 170 2.85 -8.39 7.57
CA LEU A 170 2.23 -7.41 6.68
C LEU A 170 2.41 -7.90 5.24
N TRP A 171 1.33 -8.05 4.48
CA TRP A 171 1.38 -8.50 3.10
C TRP A 171 0.21 -7.96 2.28
N ILE A 172 0.28 -8.19 0.97
CA ILE A 172 -0.80 -7.91 0.04
C ILE A 172 -1.24 -9.22 -0.60
N SER A 173 -2.53 -9.49 -0.56
CA SER A 173 -3.13 -10.60 -1.29
C SER A 173 -3.94 -10.10 -2.48
N LYS A 174 -4.02 -10.93 -3.51
CA LYS A 174 -4.86 -10.66 -4.68
C LYS A 174 -6.32 -10.63 -4.25
N GLY A 175 -7.07 -9.64 -4.70
CA GLY A 175 -8.52 -9.59 -4.51
C GLY A 175 -9.27 -10.46 -5.53
N LYS A 176 -10.55 -10.71 -5.28
CA LYS A 176 -11.43 -11.35 -6.26
C LYS A 176 -11.55 -10.43 -7.49
N SER A 177 -11.27 -10.97 -8.66
CA SER A 177 -11.11 -10.24 -9.91
C SER A 177 -12.45 -9.91 -10.57
N TYR A 178 -13.23 -9.01 -9.98
CA TYR A 178 -14.47 -8.48 -10.59
C TYR A 178 -14.40 -7.00 -10.95
N LEU A 179 -13.22 -6.36 -10.72
CA LEU A 179 -13.05 -4.95 -11.04
C LEU A 179 -12.58 -4.79 -12.49
N GLU A 180 -13.34 -4.04 -13.25
CA GLU A 180 -13.00 -3.64 -14.60
C GLU A 180 -12.41 -2.21 -14.59
N LYS A 181 -11.69 -1.83 -15.65
CA LYS A 181 -11.15 -0.47 -15.79
C LYS A 181 -12.22 0.61 -15.68
N LYS A 182 -13.45 0.33 -16.13
CA LYS A 182 -14.60 1.26 -16.03
C LYS A 182 -15.04 1.56 -14.58
N ASP A 183 -14.66 0.72 -13.63
CA ASP A 183 -14.94 0.92 -12.20
C ASP A 183 -13.96 1.88 -11.52
N LEU A 184 -12.87 2.24 -12.22
CA LEU A 184 -11.84 3.14 -11.71
C LEU A 184 -12.01 4.55 -12.28
N ILE A 185 -11.78 5.54 -11.42
CA ILE A 185 -11.56 6.93 -11.83
C ILE A 185 -10.06 7.20 -11.82
N GLN A 186 -9.54 7.69 -12.95
CA GLN A 186 -8.16 8.16 -13.07
C GLN A 186 -8.15 9.70 -13.02
N THR A 187 -7.33 10.27 -12.15
CA THR A 187 -7.29 11.72 -11.91
C THR A 187 -5.92 12.18 -11.42
N THR A 188 -5.81 13.47 -11.06
CA THR A 188 -4.59 14.06 -10.53
C THR A 188 -4.31 13.64 -9.09
N ARG A 189 -3.03 13.65 -8.71
CA ARG A 189 -2.55 13.31 -7.37
C ARG A 189 -2.86 14.43 -6.37
N ILE A 190 -2.85 14.10 -5.08
CA ILE A 190 -3.24 15.00 -3.99
C ILE A 190 -2.02 15.34 -3.13
N GLY A 191 -1.92 16.62 -2.71
CA GLY A 191 -0.91 17.05 -1.75
C GLY A 191 0.50 17.19 -2.30
N ILE A 192 0.66 17.29 -3.62
CA ILE A 192 1.93 17.52 -4.30
C ILE A 192 2.01 18.94 -4.83
N SER A 193 3.21 19.53 -4.84
CA SER A 193 3.50 20.87 -5.37
C SER A 193 4.01 20.86 -6.82
N LYS A 194 4.59 19.74 -7.25
CA LYS A 194 5.19 19.52 -8.57
C LYS A 194 4.39 18.48 -9.36
N ALA A 195 4.54 18.46 -10.68
CA ALA A 195 3.92 17.50 -11.59
C ALA A 195 2.39 17.32 -11.35
N LYS A 196 1.68 18.42 -11.00
CA LYS A 196 0.26 18.42 -10.55
C LYS A 196 -0.71 17.92 -11.62
N ASN A 197 -0.37 18.10 -12.91
CA ASN A 197 -1.25 17.78 -14.04
C ASN A 197 -1.19 16.29 -14.43
N ILE A 198 -0.24 15.53 -13.89
CA ILE A 198 -0.12 14.11 -14.22
C ILE A 198 -1.23 13.33 -13.51
N LYS A 199 -2.06 12.63 -14.29
CA LYS A 199 -3.19 11.84 -13.80
C LYS A 199 -2.71 10.45 -13.34
N TRP A 200 -1.90 10.40 -12.29
CA TRP A 200 -1.36 9.17 -11.72
C TRP A 200 -1.96 8.86 -10.35
N ARG A 201 -3.24 9.14 -10.18
CA ARG A 201 -4.06 8.70 -9.07
C ARG A 201 -5.28 7.96 -9.59
N TRP A 202 -5.57 6.82 -8.96
CA TRP A 202 -6.75 6.01 -9.27
C TRP A 202 -7.53 5.73 -8.00
N TYR A 203 -8.84 5.67 -8.14
CA TYR A 203 -9.70 5.23 -7.05
C TYR A 203 -10.93 4.48 -7.57
N LEU A 204 -11.47 3.61 -6.71
CA LEU A 204 -12.67 2.82 -7.00
C LEU A 204 -13.91 3.72 -6.93
N LYS A 205 -14.60 3.93 -8.07
CA LYS A 205 -15.75 4.84 -8.23
C LYS A 205 -16.86 4.59 -7.20
N ARG A 206 -17.15 3.32 -6.89
CA ARG A 206 -18.22 2.92 -5.98
C ARG A 206 -17.84 2.91 -4.50
N SER A 207 -16.59 3.10 -4.14
CA SER A 207 -16.15 3.12 -2.74
C SER A 207 -16.42 4.47 -2.10
N ARG A 208 -16.94 4.47 -0.87
CA ARG A 208 -17.07 5.68 -0.03
C ARG A 208 -15.81 5.96 0.80
N SER A 209 -14.90 4.99 0.91
CA SER A 209 -13.64 5.10 1.66
C SER A 209 -12.52 5.81 0.87
N ILE A 210 -12.87 6.80 0.05
CA ILE A 210 -11.92 7.56 -0.77
C ILE A 210 -11.45 8.80 -0.02
N SER A 211 -10.16 9.13 -0.08
CA SER A 211 -9.60 10.28 0.63
C SER A 211 -10.16 11.61 0.11
N LYS A 212 -10.22 11.77 -1.21
CA LYS A 212 -10.83 12.92 -1.90
C LYS A 212 -11.32 12.50 -3.27
N ARG A 213 -12.55 12.85 -3.60
CA ARG A 213 -13.11 12.64 -4.93
C ARG A 213 -12.76 13.75 -5.90
N GLU A 214 -12.81 13.44 -7.19
CA GLU A 214 -12.71 14.41 -8.27
C GLU A 214 -13.94 15.34 -8.23
N LYS A 215 -13.75 16.58 -8.69
CA LYS A 215 -14.86 17.53 -8.80
C LYS A 215 -15.95 16.97 -9.70
N GLY A 216 -17.18 16.95 -9.19
CA GLY A 216 -18.35 16.38 -9.92
C GLY A 216 -18.60 14.89 -9.69
N ASP A 217 -17.63 14.13 -9.17
CA ASP A 217 -17.84 12.73 -8.78
C ASP A 217 -18.49 12.67 -7.40
N ARG A 218 -19.75 12.22 -7.35
CA ARG A 218 -20.55 12.17 -6.11
C ARG A 218 -20.29 10.87 -5.33
N ASN A 219 -20.41 10.96 -4.01
CA ASN A 219 -20.41 9.77 -3.17
C ASN A 219 -21.57 8.83 -3.55
N PRO A 220 -21.33 7.52 -3.69
CA PRO A 220 -22.39 6.56 -3.90
C PRO A 220 -23.39 6.58 -2.73
N ASN A 221 -24.66 6.34 -3.02
CA ASN A 221 -25.67 6.17 -1.97
C ASN A 221 -25.33 4.98 -1.07
N LEU A 222 -25.65 5.06 0.22
CA LEU A 222 -25.37 4.01 1.21
C LEU A 222 -25.88 2.63 0.78
N LYS A 223 -27.10 2.58 0.20
CA LYS A 223 -27.74 1.34 -0.28
C LYS A 223 -26.92 0.64 -1.39
N ASN A 224 -26.16 1.38 -2.20
CA ASN A 224 -25.38 0.84 -3.33
C ASN A 224 -23.93 0.49 -2.96
N SER A 225 -23.44 0.98 -1.82
CA SER A 225 -22.05 0.73 -1.39
C SER A 225 -21.89 -0.58 -0.62
N THR A 226 -22.95 -1.06 0.05
CA THR A 226 -22.92 -2.30 0.83
C THR A 226 -23.15 -3.55 -0.01
N ASN A 227 -24.06 -3.50 -1.00
CA ASN A 227 -24.45 -4.68 -1.77
C ASN A 227 -23.41 -5.17 -2.79
N ASN A 228 -22.45 -4.31 -3.21
CA ASN A 228 -21.42 -4.69 -4.18
C ASN A 228 -20.05 -5.00 -3.57
N LEU A 229 -19.85 -4.75 -2.27
CA LEU A 229 -18.62 -5.05 -1.55
C LEU A 229 -18.79 -6.23 -0.57
N SER A 230 -20.05 -6.56 -0.20
CA SER A 230 -20.39 -7.69 0.70
C SER A 230 -20.48 -9.05 0.00
N GLY A 231 -20.52 -9.10 -1.32
CA GLY A 231 -20.36 -10.36 -2.09
C GLY A 231 -18.95 -10.95 -2.03
N VAL A 232 -18.13 -10.45 -1.11
CA VAL A 232 -16.71 -10.79 -0.91
C VAL A 232 -16.49 -11.31 0.53
N THR A 233 -17.42 -12.11 1.04
CA THR A 233 -17.18 -12.93 2.25
C THR A 233 -16.67 -14.32 1.88
#